data_7c39299bcff0323b78ada309ef56f438
#
_entry.id   7c39299bcff0323b78ada309ef56f438
#
_cell.length_a   1.000
_cell.length_b   1.000
_cell.length_c   1.000
_cell.angle_alpha   90.00
_cell.angle_beta   90.00
_cell.angle_gamma   90.00
#
_symmetry.space_group_name_H-M   'P 1'
#
loop_
_entity.id
_entity.type
_entity.pdbx_description
1 polymer ?
#
loop_
_entity_poly.entity_id
_entity_poly.type
_entity_poly.pdbx_seq_one_letter_code
_entity_poly.pdbx_strand_id
1 'polypeptide(L)'
;DTNVLQYAADGIYRYSKSSKEFPSWIKPQNYFKRRVQKNLSGEEVLIKVNDELKKMITFHIMNLSNSSYPFSTHQFDVIFCRNVLIYFSVEDQNSILIKLFKHLKIGGTLYLGHSENPQDLIHYVKRVGQNIFVKEKDLA
;
A
#
# COMPACT_ATOMS: atom_id res chain seq x y z
N ASP A 1 -5.95 3.31 13.27
CA ASP A 1 -6.86 2.39 13.99
C ASP A 1 -6.12 1.10 14.31
N THR A 2 -5.90 0.85 15.61
CA THR A 2 -5.16 -0.34 16.11
C THR A 2 -5.89 -1.65 15.80
N ASN A 3 -7.23 -1.63 15.76
CA ASN A 3 -8.04 -2.83 15.43
C ASN A 3 -7.82 -3.27 13.98
N VAL A 4 -7.71 -2.31 13.06
CA VAL A 4 -7.44 -2.61 11.64
C VAL A 4 -6.03 -3.19 11.47
N LEU A 5 -5.05 -2.67 12.20
CA LEU A 5 -3.69 -3.21 12.17
C LEU A 5 -3.63 -4.63 12.75
N GLN A 6 -4.35 -4.89 13.85
CA GLN A 6 -4.43 -6.24 14.43
C GLN A 6 -5.08 -7.21 13.43
N TYR A 7 -6.20 -6.83 12.81
CA TYR A 7 -6.86 -7.62 11.78
C TYR A 7 -5.93 -7.94 10.59
N ALA A 8 -5.17 -6.94 10.14
CA ALA A 8 -4.18 -7.13 9.08
C ALA A 8 -3.03 -8.06 9.53
N ALA A 9 -2.54 -7.92 10.77
CA ALA A 9 -1.49 -8.76 11.34
C ALA A 9 -1.95 -10.22 11.53
N ASP A 10 -3.21 -10.45 11.89
CA ASP A 10 -3.79 -11.79 11.98
C ASP A 10 -3.83 -12.46 10.60
N GLY A 11 -4.03 -11.68 9.54
CA GLY A 11 -4.00 -12.13 8.16
C GLY A 11 -5.09 -13.16 7.84
N ILE A 12 -6.27 -13.04 8.47
CA ILE A 12 -7.42 -13.94 8.28
C ILE A 12 -8.53 -13.15 7.60
N TYR A 13 -8.96 -13.61 6.44
CA TYR A 13 -9.95 -12.93 5.62
C TYR A 13 -11.08 -13.84 5.20
N ARG A 14 -12.29 -13.31 5.03
CA ARG A 14 -13.39 -14.00 4.34
C ARG A 14 -13.05 -14.11 2.87
N TYR A 15 -13.33 -15.27 2.28
CA TYR A 15 -13.05 -15.51 0.87
C TYR A 15 -14.27 -16.10 0.16
N SER A 16 -14.65 -15.48 -0.95
CA SER A 16 -15.67 -16.00 -1.85
C SER A 16 -15.02 -16.47 -3.15
N LYS A 17 -15.32 -17.71 -3.56
CA LYS A 17 -14.84 -18.22 -4.85
C LYS A 17 -15.40 -17.44 -6.06
N SER A 18 -16.52 -16.75 -5.89
CA SER A 18 -17.15 -15.93 -6.92
C SER A 18 -16.51 -14.54 -7.04
N SER A 19 -15.74 -14.12 -6.04
CA SER A 19 -15.02 -12.85 -6.11
C SER A 19 -13.77 -12.99 -6.98
N LYS A 20 -13.62 -12.10 -7.96
CA LYS A 20 -12.39 -11.98 -8.77
C LYS A 20 -11.30 -11.19 -8.01
N GLU A 21 -11.08 -11.53 -6.76
CA GLU A 21 -10.15 -10.81 -5.88
C GLU A 21 -8.68 -11.01 -6.27
N PHE A 22 -8.39 -12.14 -6.91
CA PHE A 22 -7.03 -12.43 -7.37
C PHE A 22 -6.95 -12.45 -8.89
N PRO A 23 -5.88 -11.89 -9.47
CA PRO A 23 -5.57 -12.08 -10.89
C PRO A 23 -5.48 -13.56 -11.24
N SER A 24 -5.87 -13.94 -12.47
CA SER A 24 -5.93 -15.33 -12.91
C SER A 24 -4.60 -16.10 -12.85
N TRP A 25 -3.48 -15.39 -12.88
CA TRP A 25 -2.13 -15.95 -12.76
C TRP A 25 -1.70 -16.23 -11.32
N ILE A 26 -2.40 -15.67 -10.31
CA ILE A 26 -2.16 -16.00 -8.90
C ILE A 26 -2.90 -17.26 -8.53
N LYS A 27 -2.19 -18.22 -7.96
CA LYS A 27 -2.73 -19.43 -7.34
C LYS A 27 -2.84 -19.21 -5.83
N PRO A 28 -4.01 -18.85 -5.28
CA PRO A 28 -4.16 -18.46 -3.86
C PRO A 28 -3.64 -19.52 -2.89
N GLN A 29 -3.75 -20.82 -3.23
CA GLN A 29 -3.27 -21.92 -2.40
C GLN A 29 -1.76 -21.88 -2.12
N ASN A 30 -0.97 -21.16 -2.93
CA ASN A 30 0.46 -20.99 -2.69
C ASN A 30 0.77 -20.00 -1.58
N TYR A 31 -0.18 -19.12 -1.28
CA TYR A 31 0.01 -17.98 -0.38
C TYR A 31 -0.90 -18.01 0.85
N PHE A 32 -1.99 -18.81 0.78
CA PHE A 32 -3.02 -18.83 1.81
C PHE A 32 -3.38 -20.25 2.18
N LYS A 33 -3.58 -20.48 3.49
CA LYS A 33 -4.24 -21.68 4.03
C LYS A 33 -5.74 -21.43 4.03
N ARG A 34 -6.53 -22.42 3.57
CA ARG A 34 -7.99 -22.34 3.54
C ARG A 34 -8.59 -23.09 4.72
N ARG A 35 -9.61 -22.51 5.35
CA ARG A 35 -10.47 -23.14 6.35
C ARG A 35 -11.93 -22.95 5.96
N VAL A 36 -12.73 -23.99 6.06
CA VAL A 36 -14.20 -23.91 5.95
C VAL A 36 -14.76 -23.92 7.36
N GLN A 37 -15.59 -22.93 7.67
CA GLN A 37 -16.27 -22.81 8.96
C GLN A 37 -17.77 -22.81 8.71
N LYS A 38 -18.52 -23.63 9.50
CA LYS A 38 -19.98 -23.62 9.50
C LYS A 38 -20.45 -22.66 10.59
N ASN A 39 -21.33 -21.76 10.23
CA ASN A 39 -22.03 -20.87 11.16
C ASN A 39 -23.54 -20.97 10.95
N LEU A 40 -24.32 -20.26 11.74
CA LEU A 40 -25.79 -20.25 11.65
C LEU A 40 -26.33 -19.77 10.28
N SER A 41 -25.52 -19.04 9.52
CA SER A 41 -25.86 -18.49 8.19
C SER A 41 -25.41 -19.41 7.04
N GLY A 42 -24.74 -20.52 7.33
CA GLY A 42 -24.23 -21.47 6.31
C GLY A 42 -22.72 -21.71 6.39
N GLU A 43 -22.13 -22.11 5.25
CA GLU A 43 -20.69 -22.32 5.16
C GLU A 43 -19.97 -21.02 4.79
N GLU A 44 -18.99 -20.65 5.59
CA GLU A 44 -18.08 -19.53 5.36
C GLU A 44 -16.68 -20.07 5.06
N VAL A 45 -16.06 -19.54 4.02
CA VAL A 45 -14.67 -19.85 3.68
C VAL A 45 -13.78 -18.73 4.21
N LEU A 46 -12.83 -19.11 5.05
CA LEU A 46 -11.76 -18.23 5.52
C LEU A 46 -10.45 -18.61 4.83
N ILE A 47 -9.65 -17.62 4.52
CA ILE A 47 -8.27 -17.79 4.10
C ILE A 47 -7.35 -17.13 5.12
N LYS A 48 -6.23 -17.78 5.43
CA LYS A 48 -5.18 -17.25 6.30
C LYS A 48 -3.89 -17.13 5.51
N VAL A 49 -3.27 -15.96 5.57
CA VAL A 49 -1.95 -15.71 4.98
C VAL A 49 -0.93 -16.69 5.57
N ASN A 50 -0.08 -17.31 4.72
CA ASN A 50 0.99 -18.19 5.21
C ASN A 50 2.05 -17.41 5.97
N ASP A 51 2.75 -18.11 6.89
CA ASP A 51 3.75 -17.52 7.76
C ASP A 51 4.96 -16.93 6.97
N GLU A 52 5.31 -17.55 5.85
CA GLU A 52 6.36 -17.08 4.93
C GLU A 52 6.04 -15.66 4.41
N LEU A 53 4.81 -15.46 3.94
CA LEU A 53 4.38 -14.16 3.44
C LEU A 53 4.25 -13.14 4.58
N LYS A 54 3.77 -13.58 5.76
CA LYS A 54 3.65 -12.70 6.94
C LYS A 54 5.00 -12.16 7.41
N LYS A 55 6.07 -12.97 7.36
CA LYS A 55 7.42 -12.55 7.73
C LYS A 55 7.98 -11.44 6.84
N MET A 56 7.47 -11.30 5.62
CA MET A 56 7.88 -10.25 4.67
C MET A 56 7.19 -8.91 4.91
N ILE A 57 6.20 -8.84 5.81
CA ILE A 57 5.35 -7.67 6.01
C ILE A 57 5.59 -7.11 7.41
N THR A 58 5.83 -5.81 7.48
CA THR A 58 5.91 -5.07 8.75
C THR A 58 4.85 -3.98 8.76
N PHE A 59 4.07 -3.91 9.83
CA PHE A 59 3.04 -2.90 10.03
C PHE A 59 3.54 -1.78 10.94
N HIS A 60 3.30 -0.55 10.55
CA HIS A 60 3.64 0.64 11.33
C HIS A 60 2.43 1.54 11.49
N ILE A 61 2.29 2.14 12.68
CA ILE A 61 1.38 3.27 12.89
C ILE A 61 2.15 4.53 12.53
N MET A 62 1.65 5.28 11.56
CA MET A 62 2.27 6.53 11.13
C MET A 62 1.18 7.55 10.79
N ASN A 63 1.32 8.77 11.32
CA ASN A 63 0.51 9.89 10.89
C ASN A 63 1.21 10.60 9.72
N LEU A 64 0.53 10.69 8.58
CA LEU A 64 1.06 11.35 7.37
C LEU A 64 1.26 12.86 7.56
N SER A 65 0.56 13.48 8.52
CA SER A 65 0.75 14.90 8.87
C SER A 65 2.01 15.17 9.68
N ASN A 66 2.70 14.16 10.22
CA ASN A 66 3.94 14.37 10.95
C ASN A 66 4.99 15.08 10.08
N SER A 67 5.86 15.85 10.72
CA SER A 67 6.94 16.59 10.04
C SER A 67 7.97 15.67 9.39
N SER A 68 8.16 14.46 9.92
CA SER A 68 9.08 13.44 9.40
C SER A 68 8.51 12.03 9.60
N TYR A 69 9.03 11.07 8.84
CA TYR A 69 8.68 9.66 8.95
C TYR A 69 9.87 8.83 9.45
N PRO A 70 9.63 7.72 10.17
CA PRO A 70 10.69 6.92 10.81
C PRO A 70 11.39 5.98 9.80
N PHE A 71 11.67 6.47 8.61
CA PHE A 71 12.33 5.73 7.55
C PHE A 71 13.60 6.46 7.09
N SER A 72 14.57 5.70 6.60
CA SER A 72 15.77 6.28 5.97
C SER A 72 15.42 6.92 4.62
N THR A 73 16.18 7.91 4.20
CA THR A 73 16.12 8.42 2.82
C THR A 73 16.48 7.29 1.84
N HIS A 74 15.85 7.28 0.67
CA HIS A 74 16.08 6.26 -0.36
C HIS A 74 15.91 4.80 0.13
N GLN A 75 14.97 4.58 1.05
CA GLN A 75 14.74 3.24 1.60
C GLN A 75 13.90 2.36 0.67
N PHE A 76 12.92 2.95 -0.02
CA PHE A 76 11.91 2.19 -0.76
C PHE A 76 12.15 2.18 -2.26
N ASP A 77 12.00 1.02 -2.88
CA ASP A 77 11.99 0.84 -4.34
C ASP A 77 10.62 1.23 -4.93
N VAL A 78 9.55 1.03 -4.16
CA VAL A 78 8.17 1.32 -4.57
C VAL A 78 7.39 1.91 -3.39
N ILE A 79 6.62 2.96 -3.66
CA ILE A 79 5.66 3.54 -2.71
C ILE A 79 4.27 3.56 -3.35
N PHE A 80 3.27 2.99 -2.66
CA PHE A 80 1.86 3.13 -3.00
C PHE A 80 1.21 4.12 -2.04
N CYS A 81 0.78 5.27 -2.54
CA CYS A 81 -0.04 6.23 -1.81
C CYS A 81 -1.29 6.48 -2.63
N ARG A 82 -2.33 5.70 -2.41
CA ARG A 82 -3.54 5.70 -3.23
C ARG A 82 -4.79 5.90 -2.39
N ASN A 83 -5.64 6.83 -2.83
CA ASN A 83 -6.95 7.12 -2.20
C ASN A 83 -6.84 7.54 -0.72
N VAL A 84 -5.74 8.14 -0.34
CA VAL A 84 -5.46 8.62 1.02
C VAL A 84 -5.38 10.14 1.05
N LEU A 85 -4.72 10.74 0.06
CA LEU A 85 -4.48 12.18 0.02
C LEU A 85 -5.76 13.00 -0.18
N ILE A 86 -6.81 12.38 -0.71
CA ILE A 86 -8.12 13.00 -0.92
C ILE A 86 -8.77 13.56 0.37
N TYR A 87 -8.27 13.14 1.55
CA TYR A 87 -8.74 13.61 2.86
C TYR A 87 -7.95 14.79 3.40
N PHE A 88 -6.97 15.30 2.67
CA PHE A 88 -6.07 16.38 3.08
C PHE A 88 -6.25 17.63 2.21
N SER A 89 -5.91 18.80 2.74
CA SER A 89 -5.81 20.04 1.95
C SER A 89 -4.75 19.89 0.84
N VAL A 90 -4.80 20.72 -0.19
CA VAL A 90 -3.82 20.67 -1.30
C VAL A 90 -2.40 20.90 -0.79
N GLU A 91 -2.22 21.80 0.17
CA GLU A 91 -0.93 22.10 0.80
C GLU A 91 -0.39 20.91 1.57
N ASP A 92 -1.28 20.22 2.33
CA ASP A 92 -0.91 19.00 3.07
C ASP A 92 -0.58 17.85 2.12
N GLN A 93 -1.35 17.68 1.03
CA GLN A 93 -1.07 16.67 0.01
C GLN A 93 0.35 16.83 -0.55
N ASN A 94 0.73 18.05 -0.93
CA ASN A 94 2.06 18.36 -1.44
C ASN A 94 3.14 18.08 -0.40
N SER A 95 2.93 18.53 0.85
CA SER A 95 3.84 18.27 1.95
C SER A 95 4.05 16.76 2.21
N ILE A 96 2.97 15.98 2.19
CA ILE A 96 3.02 14.52 2.36
C ILE A 96 3.79 13.88 1.20
N LEU A 97 3.49 14.27 -0.04
CA LEU A 97 4.16 13.72 -1.23
C LEU A 97 5.67 14.02 -1.22
N ILE A 98 6.07 15.23 -0.85
CA ILE A 98 7.48 15.62 -0.71
C ILE A 98 8.18 14.73 0.34
N LYS A 99 7.53 14.48 1.48
CA LYS A 99 8.07 13.61 2.53
C LYS A 99 8.22 12.16 2.05
N LEU A 100 7.19 11.60 1.41
CA LEU A 100 7.26 10.25 0.85
C LEU A 100 8.35 10.13 -0.21
N PHE A 101 8.46 11.14 -1.06
CA PHE A 101 9.44 11.18 -2.14
C PHE A 101 10.90 11.13 -1.66
N LYS A 102 11.21 11.71 -0.50
CA LYS A 102 12.54 11.61 0.12
C LYS A 102 12.94 10.18 0.47
N HIS A 103 11.96 9.34 0.79
CA HIS A 103 12.19 7.93 1.13
C HIS A 103 12.22 7.01 -0.09
N LEU A 104 11.80 7.49 -1.27
CA LEU A 104 11.87 6.75 -2.52
C LEU A 104 13.28 6.82 -3.11
N LYS A 105 13.82 5.68 -3.55
CA LYS A 105 15.11 5.62 -4.27
C LYS A 105 15.02 6.35 -5.61
N ILE A 106 16.15 6.83 -6.11
CA ILE A 106 16.28 7.23 -7.52
C ILE A 106 16.03 5.98 -8.39
N GLY A 107 15.20 6.10 -9.41
CA GLY A 107 14.68 4.96 -10.19
C GLY A 107 13.50 4.24 -9.54
N GLY A 108 13.16 4.56 -8.30
CA GLY A 108 12.01 3.99 -7.59
C GLY A 108 10.69 4.53 -8.13
N THR A 109 9.60 3.78 -7.89
CA THR A 109 8.29 4.06 -8.47
C THR A 109 7.28 4.49 -7.41
N LEU A 110 6.59 5.62 -7.68
CA LEU A 110 5.48 6.14 -6.88
C LEU A 110 4.15 5.86 -7.60
N TYR A 111 3.23 5.16 -6.94
CA TYR A 111 1.86 4.94 -7.41
C TYR A 111 0.89 5.81 -6.63
N LEU A 112 0.12 6.62 -7.32
CA LEU A 112 -0.90 7.50 -6.76
C LEU A 112 -2.32 7.04 -7.12
N GLY A 113 -3.32 7.56 -6.44
CA GLY A 113 -4.73 7.41 -6.80
C GLY A 113 -5.14 8.32 -7.97
N HIS A 114 -6.37 8.15 -8.46
CA HIS A 114 -6.84 8.86 -9.66
C HIS A 114 -6.92 10.37 -9.50
N SER A 115 -7.22 10.84 -8.30
CA SER A 115 -7.40 12.27 -7.98
C SER A 115 -6.16 12.91 -7.37
N GLU A 116 -5.06 12.18 -7.31
CA GLU A 116 -3.82 12.61 -6.66
C GLU A 116 -2.78 12.98 -7.72
N ASN A 117 -2.18 14.16 -7.58
CA ASN A 117 -1.23 14.68 -8.56
C ASN A 117 0.02 15.23 -7.86
N PRO A 118 1.23 14.79 -8.24
CA PRO A 118 2.47 15.24 -7.65
C PRO A 118 2.95 16.56 -8.28
N GLN A 119 2.14 17.65 -8.21
CA GLN A 119 2.43 18.92 -8.89
C GLN A 119 3.84 19.46 -8.58
N ASP A 120 4.22 19.50 -7.31
CA ASP A 120 5.52 20.04 -6.88
C ASP A 120 6.69 19.09 -7.19
N LEU A 121 6.40 17.85 -7.56
CA LEU A 121 7.39 16.84 -7.91
C LEU A 121 7.58 16.65 -9.43
N ILE A 122 6.82 17.38 -10.25
CA ILE A 122 6.77 17.12 -11.70
C ILE A 122 8.14 17.21 -12.40
N HIS A 123 9.03 18.05 -11.88
CA HIS A 123 10.40 18.21 -12.41
C HIS A 123 11.40 17.17 -11.90
N TYR A 124 10.98 16.32 -10.98
CA TYR A 124 11.81 15.31 -10.32
C TYR A 124 11.40 13.89 -10.67
N VAL A 125 10.28 13.74 -11.38
CA VAL A 125 9.71 12.45 -11.75
C VAL A 125 9.46 12.36 -13.25
N LYS A 126 9.56 11.13 -13.77
CA LYS A 126 9.06 10.77 -15.10
C LYS A 126 7.74 10.04 -14.96
N ARG A 127 6.70 10.53 -15.60
CA ARG A 127 5.42 9.80 -15.69
C ARG A 127 5.55 8.64 -16.68
N VAL A 128 5.32 7.42 -16.20
CA VAL A 128 5.44 6.18 -17.01
C VAL A 128 4.10 5.48 -17.24
N GLY A 129 3.04 5.97 -16.59
CA GLY A 129 1.69 5.46 -16.75
C GLY A 129 0.65 6.36 -16.10
N GLN A 130 -0.60 5.94 -16.09
CA GLN A 130 -1.66 6.67 -15.38
C GLN A 130 -1.38 6.60 -13.88
N ASN A 131 -1.07 7.77 -13.27
CA ASN A 131 -0.73 7.91 -11.86
C ASN A 131 0.47 7.04 -11.40
N ILE A 132 1.41 6.79 -12.32
CA ILE A 132 2.65 6.06 -12.06
C ILE A 132 3.82 6.96 -12.42
N PHE A 133 4.70 7.20 -11.44
CA PHE A 133 5.81 8.13 -11.56
C PHE A 133 7.11 7.48 -11.10
N VAL A 134 8.16 7.62 -11.88
CA VAL A 134 9.51 7.15 -11.54
C VAL A 134 10.34 8.34 -11.10
N LYS A 135 11.01 8.23 -9.95
CA LYS A 135 11.92 9.26 -9.44
C LYS A 135 13.18 9.31 -10.30
N GLU A 136 13.47 10.45 -10.91
CA GLU A 136 14.66 10.65 -11.74
C GLU A 136 15.81 11.28 -10.95
N LYS A 137 15.51 12.15 -10.00
CA LYS A 137 16.50 12.88 -9.17
C LYS A 137 15.92 13.30 -7.85
N ASP A 138 16.79 13.69 -6.92
CA ASP A 138 16.38 14.25 -5.63
C ASP A 138 15.87 15.70 -5.76
N LEU A 139 15.14 16.10 -4.71
CA LEU A 139 14.78 17.51 -4.52
C LEU A 139 16.06 18.33 -4.31
N ALA A 140 16.09 19.52 -4.90
CA ALA A 140 17.16 20.47 -4.71
C ALA A 140 17.20 21.01 -3.27
#